data_fe18ae3906eb5f5c5bdbfdd5382fe5a3
#
_entry.id   fe18ae3906eb5f5c5bdbfdd5382fe5a3
#
_cell.length_a   1.000
_cell.length_b   1.000
_cell.length_c   1.000
_cell.angle_alpha   90.00
_cell.angle_beta   90.00
_cell.angle_gamma   90.00
#
_symmetry.space_group_name_H-M   'P 1'
#
loop_
_entity.id
_entity.type
_entity.pdbx_description
1 polymer ?
#
loop_
_entity_poly.entity_id
_entity_poly.type
_entity_poly.pdbx_seq_one_letter_code
_entity_poly.pdbx_strand_id
1 'polypeptide(L)'
;MARFDVYPTPFADERKHSPYWLDVQADHLSALATRVILPLRRVSAREPVKQRLNPEFHIDGAHVFADTANIGTFPLALLRRPVASLRQDRLVIEDALDFLFTGF
;
A
#
# COMPACT_ATOMS: atom_id res chain seq x y z
N MET A 1 -9.67 7.17 9.64
CA MET A 1 -8.94 6.39 8.63
C MET A 1 -9.48 6.72 7.27
N ALA A 2 -8.59 7.02 6.35
CA ALA A 2 -8.98 7.41 5.00
C ALA A 2 -8.29 6.54 3.96
N ARG A 3 -8.96 6.33 2.83
CA ARG A 3 -8.37 5.65 1.68
C ARG A 3 -7.07 6.35 1.28
N PHE A 4 -6.05 5.57 0.97
CA PHE A 4 -4.69 6.03 0.62
C PHE A 4 -3.85 6.54 1.80
N ASP A 5 -4.33 6.38 3.03
CA ASP A 5 -3.47 6.58 4.19
C ASP A 5 -2.38 5.50 4.25
N VAL A 6 -1.20 5.93 4.69
CA VAL A 6 -0.03 5.06 4.82
C VAL A 6 0.25 4.82 6.29
N TYR A 7 0.40 3.57 6.67
CA TYR A 7 0.63 3.15 8.06
C TYR A 7 1.98 2.44 8.18
N PRO A 8 2.62 2.50 9.35
CA PRO A 8 3.76 1.63 9.60
C PRO A 8 3.32 0.16 9.55
N THR A 9 4.12 -0.68 8.95
CA THR A 9 3.87 -2.12 8.96
C THR A 9 3.86 -2.62 10.42
N PRO A 10 2.78 -3.27 10.88
CA PRO A 10 2.66 -3.65 12.29
C PRO A 10 3.58 -4.79 12.72
N PHE A 11 4.09 -5.59 11.78
CA PHE A 11 4.95 -6.74 12.07
C PHE A 11 6.42 -6.35 11.97
N ALA A 12 7.11 -6.35 13.10
CA ALA A 12 8.48 -5.82 13.21
C ALA A 12 9.48 -6.48 12.26
N ASP A 13 9.38 -7.79 12.08
CA ASP A 13 10.28 -8.55 11.21
C ASP A 13 10.05 -8.31 9.72
N GLU A 14 8.89 -7.78 9.34
CA GLU A 14 8.59 -7.43 7.96
C GLU A 14 9.02 -6.01 7.58
N ARG A 15 9.24 -5.13 8.56
CA ARG A 15 9.55 -3.71 8.33
C ARG A 15 10.84 -3.47 7.53
N LYS A 16 11.77 -4.40 7.57
CA LYS A 16 13.01 -4.32 6.79
C LYS A 16 12.75 -4.22 5.30
N HIS A 17 11.81 -5.00 4.81
CA HIS A 17 11.50 -5.12 3.39
C HIS A 17 10.25 -4.33 3.01
N SER A 18 9.28 -4.28 3.91
CA SER A 18 7.99 -3.63 3.73
C SER A 18 7.73 -2.67 4.89
N PRO A 19 8.30 -1.46 4.85
CA PRO A 19 8.20 -0.55 6.00
C PRO A 19 6.80 0.00 6.21
N TYR A 20 5.96 0.01 5.19
CA TYR A 20 4.63 0.63 5.25
C TYR A 20 3.55 -0.22 4.63
N TRP A 21 2.32 0.08 5.03
CA TRP A 21 1.08 -0.46 4.48
C TRP A 21 0.24 0.67 3.92
N LEU A 22 -0.29 0.50 2.72
CA LEU A 22 -1.18 1.46 2.06
C LEU A 22 -2.61 0.96 2.13
N ASP A 23 -3.50 1.76 2.72
CA ASP A 23 -4.93 1.48 2.78
C ASP A 23 -5.58 1.84 1.44
N VAL A 24 -6.19 0.89 0.79
CA VAL A 24 -6.85 1.11 -0.51
C VAL A 24 -8.36 0.85 -0.47
N GLN A 25 -8.90 0.56 0.70
CA GLN A 25 -10.33 0.31 0.86
C GLN A 25 -11.15 1.58 0.71
N ALA A 26 -12.30 1.49 0.04
CA ALA A 26 -13.18 2.62 -0.14
C ALA A 26 -13.65 3.21 1.20
N ASP A 27 -13.70 4.54 1.30
CA ASP A 27 -14.05 5.23 2.54
C ASP A 27 -15.46 4.90 3.05
N HIS A 28 -16.41 4.67 2.17
CA HIS A 28 -17.77 4.31 2.59
C HIS A 28 -17.88 2.90 3.18
N LEU A 29 -16.82 2.11 3.13
CA LEU A 29 -16.72 0.80 3.78
C LEU A 29 -15.94 0.86 5.10
N SER A 30 -15.72 2.05 5.63
CA SER A 30 -14.91 2.25 6.86
C SER A 30 -15.51 1.60 8.10
N ALA A 31 -16.81 1.26 8.09
CA ALA A 31 -17.45 0.56 9.20
C ALA A 31 -17.05 -0.92 9.31
N LEU A 32 -16.41 -1.48 8.28
CA LEU A 32 -15.91 -2.86 8.35
C LEU A 32 -14.75 -2.96 9.34
N ALA A 33 -14.65 -4.10 10.01
CA ALA A 33 -13.57 -4.36 10.98
C ALA A 33 -12.23 -4.68 10.31
N THR A 34 -12.19 -4.73 8.99
CA THR A 34 -11.00 -5.05 8.20
C THR A 34 -10.71 -3.97 7.18
N ARG A 35 -9.45 -3.89 6.76
CA ARG A 35 -8.99 -2.97 5.72
C ARG A 35 -8.24 -3.75 4.64
N VAL A 36 -8.45 -3.35 3.39
CA VAL A 36 -7.70 -3.90 2.26
C VAL A 36 -6.41 -3.10 2.11
N ILE A 37 -5.30 -3.79 2.12
CA ILE A 37 -3.95 -3.20 2.24
C ILE A 37 -3.07 -3.66 1.08
N LEU A 38 -2.27 -2.72 0.56
CA LEU A 38 -1.13 -3.02 -0.29
C LEU A 38 0.16 -2.83 0.53
N PRO A 39 1.03 -3.85 0.61
CA PRO A 39 2.35 -3.62 1.20
C PRO A 39 3.14 -2.64 0.36
N LEU A 40 3.87 -1.74 1.02
CA LEU A 40 4.83 -0.85 0.36
C LEU A 40 6.22 -1.37 0.68
N ARG A 41 6.86 -1.96 -0.33
CA ARG A 41 8.17 -2.61 -0.18
C ARG A 41 9.29 -1.68 -0.63
N ARG A 42 10.45 -1.81 0.00
CA ARG A 42 11.62 -1.05 -0.42
C ARG A 42 12.04 -1.46 -1.82
N VAL A 43 12.32 -0.47 -2.66
CA VAL A 43 12.87 -0.71 -3.99
C VAL A 43 14.28 -1.26 -3.82
N SER A 44 14.58 -2.35 -4.53
CA SER A 44 15.87 -3.03 -4.50
C SER A 44 16.36 -3.23 -5.93
N ALA A 45 17.67 -3.10 -6.13
CA ALA A 45 18.27 -3.36 -7.42
C ALA A 45 18.09 -4.80 -7.90
N ARG A 46 17.77 -5.72 -7.00
CA ARG A 46 17.60 -7.15 -7.31
C ARG A 46 16.21 -7.53 -7.77
N GLU A 47 15.20 -6.71 -7.49
CA GLU A 47 13.82 -7.02 -7.82
C GLU A 47 13.34 -6.07 -8.92
N PRO A 48 13.01 -6.61 -10.11
CA PRO A 48 12.45 -5.76 -11.15
C PRO A 48 11.07 -5.26 -10.75
N VAL A 49 10.87 -3.96 -10.85
CA VAL A 49 9.59 -3.30 -10.60
C VAL A 49 8.86 -3.15 -11.92
N LYS A 50 7.63 -3.66 -12.00
CA LYS A 50 6.77 -3.49 -13.16
C LYS A 50 6.01 -2.18 -13.00
N GLN A 51 6.38 -1.17 -13.76
CA GLN A 51 5.92 0.21 -13.60
C GLN A 51 4.42 0.36 -13.34
N ARG A 52 3.58 -0.24 -14.16
CA ARG A 52 2.14 -0.09 -14.01
C ARG A 52 1.59 -0.84 -12.80
N LEU A 53 2.05 -2.08 -12.58
CA LEU A 53 1.59 -2.91 -11.46
C LEU A 53 2.15 -2.42 -10.13
N ASN A 54 3.38 -1.90 -10.13
CA ASN A 54 4.13 -1.55 -8.92
C ASN A 54 4.52 -0.07 -8.93
N PRO A 55 3.57 0.87 -8.78
CA PRO A 55 3.93 2.29 -8.71
C PRO A 55 4.85 2.56 -7.53
N GLU A 56 5.80 3.48 -7.72
CA GLU A 56 6.83 3.82 -6.76
C GLU A 56 6.52 5.14 -6.05
N PHE A 57 6.91 5.22 -4.79
CA PHE A 57 6.67 6.38 -3.95
C PHE A 57 7.88 6.64 -3.05
N HIS A 58 7.98 7.88 -2.57
CA HIS A 58 8.95 8.26 -1.54
C HIS A 58 8.18 8.66 -0.27
N ILE A 59 8.47 7.98 0.83
CA ILE A 59 7.82 8.22 2.12
C ILE A 59 8.90 8.32 3.18
N ASP A 60 9.01 9.49 3.81
CA ASP A 60 10.01 9.75 4.85
C ASP A 60 11.43 9.31 4.46
N GLY A 61 11.81 9.62 3.22
CA GLY A 61 13.13 9.27 2.68
C GLY A 61 13.27 7.84 2.20
N ALA A 62 12.27 6.99 2.39
CA ALA A 62 12.29 5.61 1.89
C ALA A 62 11.70 5.55 0.48
N HIS A 63 12.44 4.95 -0.44
CA HIS A 63 11.96 4.67 -1.79
C HIS A 63 11.27 3.31 -1.80
N VAL A 64 9.97 3.29 -2.02
CA VAL A 64 9.14 2.10 -1.95
C VAL A 64 8.31 1.92 -3.20
N PHE A 65 7.81 0.71 -3.42
CA PHE A 65 6.82 0.43 -4.45
C PHE A 65 5.62 -0.28 -3.85
N ALA A 66 4.45 -0.08 -4.44
CA ALA A 66 3.26 -0.81 -4.04
C ALA A 66 3.34 -2.24 -4.57
N ASP A 67 3.37 -3.21 -3.65
CA ASP A 67 3.38 -4.63 -3.99
C ASP A 67 1.93 -5.09 -4.22
N THR A 68 1.36 -4.63 -5.32
CA THR A 68 -0.06 -4.76 -5.63
C THR A 68 -0.52 -6.22 -5.70
N ALA A 69 0.32 -7.12 -6.20
CA ALA A 69 -0.01 -8.54 -6.29
C ALA A 69 -0.15 -9.21 -4.91
N ASN A 70 0.44 -8.62 -3.87
CA ASN A 70 0.33 -9.11 -2.49
C ASN A 70 -0.74 -8.37 -1.68
N ILE A 71 -1.74 -7.83 -2.35
CA ILE A 71 -2.92 -7.24 -1.71
C ILE A 71 -3.51 -8.23 -0.69
N GLY A 72 -3.87 -7.72 0.48
CA GLY A 72 -4.41 -8.55 1.54
C GLY A 72 -5.40 -7.79 2.39
N THR A 73 -6.13 -8.52 3.23
CA THR A 73 -7.10 -7.98 4.15
C THR A 73 -6.63 -8.22 5.57
N PHE A 74 -6.61 -7.16 6.38
CA PHE A 74 -6.09 -7.22 7.74
C PHE A 74 -7.05 -6.55 8.72
N PRO A 75 -7.05 -7.00 10.00
CA PRO A 75 -7.87 -6.37 11.02
C PRO A 75 -7.55 -4.88 11.19
N LEU A 76 -8.58 -4.07 11.29
CA LEU A 76 -8.47 -2.64 11.54
C LEU A 76 -7.61 -2.33 12.79
N ALA A 77 -7.69 -3.18 13.80
CA ALA A 77 -6.95 -3.01 15.05
C ALA A 77 -5.42 -2.99 14.88
N LEU A 78 -4.89 -3.52 13.78
CA LEU A 78 -3.46 -3.51 13.48
C LEU A 78 -2.98 -2.15 12.98
N LEU A 79 -3.88 -1.30 12.49
CA LEU A 79 -3.53 0.01 11.94
C LEU A 79 -3.56 1.04 13.05
N ARG A 80 -2.43 1.70 13.27
CA ARG A 80 -2.31 2.72 14.31
C ARG A 80 -2.54 4.11 13.74
N ARG A 81 -1.49 4.93 13.71
CA ARG A 81 -1.55 6.28 13.16
C ARG A 81 -1.00 6.29 11.74
N PRO A 82 -1.68 6.93 10.80
CA PRO A 82 -1.09 7.11 9.48
C PRO A 82 0.13 8.03 9.60
N VAL A 83 1.17 7.70 8.83
CA VAL A 83 2.41 8.49 8.77
C VAL A 83 2.47 9.35 7.52
N ALA A 84 1.64 9.07 6.54
CA ALA A 84 1.56 9.80 5.28
C ALA A 84 0.22 9.53 4.59
N SER A 85 -0.03 10.26 3.50
CA SER A 85 -1.17 10.01 2.63
C SER A 85 -0.69 10.02 1.18
N LEU A 86 -1.13 9.05 0.39
CA LEU A 86 -0.88 8.98 -1.04
C LEU A 86 -2.13 9.37 -1.85
N ARG A 87 -3.00 10.16 -1.27
CA ARG A 87 -4.24 10.60 -1.92
C ARG A 87 -3.98 11.32 -3.24
N GLN A 88 -2.88 12.08 -3.34
CA GLN A 88 -2.52 12.78 -4.56
C GLN A 88 -2.09 11.82 -5.68
N ASP A 89 -1.71 10.60 -5.33
CA ASP A 89 -1.26 9.58 -6.27
C ASP A 89 -2.36 8.55 -6.57
N ARG A 90 -3.61 8.85 -6.25
CA ARG A 90 -4.72 7.90 -6.35
C ARG A 90 -4.86 7.29 -7.75
N LEU A 91 -4.61 8.06 -8.80
CA LEU A 91 -4.82 7.57 -10.17
C LEU A 91 -3.85 6.45 -10.54
N VAL A 92 -2.58 6.57 -10.15
CA VAL A 92 -1.60 5.51 -10.41
C VAL A 92 -1.87 4.27 -9.54
N ILE A 93 -2.39 4.47 -8.33
CA ILE A 93 -2.76 3.36 -7.44
C ILE A 93 -3.99 2.63 -7.98
N GLU A 94 -5.02 3.36 -8.37
CA GLU A 94 -6.22 2.78 -8.97
C GLU A 94 -5.90 2.06 -10.28
N ASP A 95 -5.02 2.61 -11.10
CA ASP A 95 -4.57 1.97 -12.34
C ASP A 95 -3.84 0.65 -12.06
N ALA A 96 -3.01 0.60 -11.01
CA ALA A 96 -2.35 -0.64 -10.60
C ALA A 96 -3.35 -1.71 -10.17
N LEU A 97 -4.38 -1.32 -9.40
CA LEU A 97 -5.44 -2.22 -8.98
C LEU A 97 -6.25 -2.73 -10.17
N ASP A 98 -6.60 -1.84 -11.09
CA ASP A 98 -7.31 -2.23 -12.32
C ASP A 98 -6.48 -3.21 -13.13
N PHE A 99 -5.19 -2.97 -13.27
CA PHE A 99 -4.30 -3.87 -13.97
C PHE A 99 -4.22 -5.24 -13.30
N LEU A 100 -4.16 -5.27 -11.98
CA LEU A 100 -4.14 -6.53 -11.22
C LEU A 100 -5.40 -7.36 -11.46
N PHE A 101 -6.57 -6.72 -11.45
CA PHE A 101 -7.85 -7.43 -11.49
C PHE A 101 -8.40 -7.65 -12.89
N THR A 102 -8.06 -6.80 -13.84
CA THR A 102 -8.61 -6.89 -15.20
C THR A 102 -7.56 -7.20 -16.27
N GLY A 103 -6.28 -6.94 -15.98
CA GLY A 103 -5.20 -7.15 -16.96
C GLY A 103 -5.11 -6.08 -18.04
N PHE A 104 -5.79 -4.94 -17.85
CA PHE A 104 -5.82 -3.88 -18.88
C PHE A 104 -5.19 -2.59 -18.43
#